data_6c8d50dd798d0ee19a652b52cefa201a
#
_entry.id   6c8d50dd798d0ee19a652b52cefa201a
#
_cell.length_a   1.000
_cell.length_b   1.000
_cell.length_c   1.000
_cell.angle_alpha   90.00
_cell.angle_beta   90.00
_cell.angle_gamma   90.00
#
_symmetry.space_group_name_H-M   'P 1'
#
loop_
_entity.id
_entity.type
_entity.pdbx_description
1 polymer ?
#
loop_
_entity_poly.entity_id
_entity_poly.type
_entity_poly.pdbx_seq_one_letter_code
_entity_poly.pdbx_strand_id
1 'polypeptide(L)'
;MTGKKIIRNAMLLIIGATGDLVFLIYATVKTKTTSLNHYEPFQEWIGQTVILKRDAVVFKEKLRSNENSRYPYTLLDSLHPQWRYVQELKTIGDLKEVGKLLAGSVLKLETAIQYTNGVSGSSYPTIFGTLTENGHTYKIGYQWGSRAIGKRVAETAKCWHFNQAPWQAVRDTSFYALPTAKLW
;
A
#
# COMPACT_ATOMS: atom_id res chain seq x y z
N MET A 1 25.18 13.81 49.72
CA MET A 1 24.93 12.80 48.66
C MET A 1 26.29 12.31 48.18
N THR A 2 26.57 11.02 48.19
CA THR A 2 27.86 10.49 47.73
C THR A 2 27.96 10.57 46.21
N GLY A 3 29.13 10.99 45.67
CA GLY A 3 29.34 11.17 44.23
C GLY A 3 28.89 9.96 43.37
N LYS A 4 28.99 8.74 43.89
CA LYS A 4 28.50 7.52 43.25
C LYS A 4 26.97 7.52 42.98
N LYS A 5 26.16 8.11 43.87
CA LYS A 5 24.70 8.22 43.66
C LYS A 5 24.37 9.23 42.56
N ILE A 6 25.12 10.32 42.48
CA ILE A 6 24.94 11.35 41.45
C ILE A 6 25.25 10.76 40.07
N ILE A 7 26.37 10.06 39.91
CA ILE A 7 26.78 9.42 38.64
C ILE A 7 25.76 8.38 38.23
N ARG A 8 25.28 7.53 39.13
CA ARG A 8 24.25 6.53 38.83
C ARG A 8 22.96 7.16 38.35
N ASN A 9 22.49 8.21 39.01
CA ASN A 9 21.26 8.88 38.63
C ASN A 9 21.39 9.62 37.28
N ALA A 10 22.54 10.24 37.00
CA ALA A 10 22.86 10.84 35.72
C ALA A 10 22.87 9.79 34.58
N MET A 11 23.50 8.63 34.80
CA MET A 11 23.45 7.53 33.82
C MET A 11 22.03 7.05 33.56
N LEU A 12 21.19 6.88 34.56
CA LEU A 12 19.79 6.47 34.38
C LEU A 12 19.00 7.49 33.60
N LEU A 13 19.21 8.79 33.81
CA LEU A 13 18.57 9.86 33.03
C LEU A 13 19.03 9.84 31.58
N ILE A 14 20.31 9.64 31.30
CA ILE A 14 20.84 9.55 29.94
C ILE A 14 20.25 8.33 29.22
N ILE A 15 20.22 7.17 29.87
CA ILE A 15 19.62 5.95 29.27
C ILE A 15 18.14 6.14 29.00
N GLY A 16 17.39 6.75 29.93
CA GLY A 16 15.97 7.06 29.72
C GLY A 16 15.77 8.00 28.53
N ALA A 17 16.47 9.14 28.53
CA ALA A 17 16.35 10.11 27.42
C ALA A 17 16.76 9.53 26.07
N THR A 18 17.78 8.67 26.02
CA THR A 18 18.19 7.98 24.80
C THR A 18 17.12 6.97 24.34
N GLY A 19 16.53 6.24 25.27
CA GLY A 19 15.45 5.31 24.99
C GLY A 19 14.21 6.01 24.41
N ASP A 20 13.80 7.13 25.01
CA ASP A 20 12.69 7.95 24.54
C ASP A 20 12.95 8.52 23.14
N LEU A 21 14.16 9.00 22.87
CA LEU A 21 14.55 9.51 21.56
C LEU A 21 14.49 8.42 20.49
N VAL A 22 15.03 7.23 20.77
CA VAL A 22 14.99 6.08 19.84
C VAL A 22 13.54 5.66 19.57
N PHE A 23 12.71 5.62 20.61
CA PHE A 23 11.29 5.31 20.47
C PHE A 23 10.55 6.35 19.60
N LEU A 24 10.79 7.64 19.82
CA LEU A 24 10.20 8.71 19.02
C LEU A 24 10.61 8.61 17.53
N ILE A 25 11.91 8.38 17.27
CA ILE A 25 12.40 8.18 15.90
C ILE A 25 11.71 6.96 15.27
N TYR A 26 11.66 5.83 15.97
CA TYR A 26 11.01 4.63 15.47
C TYR A 26 9.52 4.88 15.16
N ALA A 27 8.80 5.52 16.08
CA ALA A 27 7.37 5.81 15.92
C ALA A 27 7.08 6.76 14.73
N THR A 28 8.00 7.70 14.45
CA THR A 28 7.87 8.64 13.33
C THR A 28 8.25 8.01 11.99
N VAL A 29 9.26 7.14 11.94
CA VAL A 29 9.76 6.52 10.69
C VAL A 29 8.89 5.36 10.23
N LYS A 30 8.22 4.67 11.15
CA LYS A 30 7.42 3.48 10.84
C LYS A 30 6.28 3.78 9.87
N THR A 31 6.15 2.96 8.82
CA THR A 31 4.97 2.97 7.94
C THR A 31 3.72 2.65 8.74
N LYS A 32 2.69 3.47 8.58
CA LYS A 32 1.38 3.33 9.23
C LYS A 32 0.40 2.69 8.28
N THR A 33 -0.52 1.91 8.83
CA THR A 33 -1.57 1.23 8.07
C THR A 33 -2.95 1.69 8.55
N THR A 34 -3.85 1.92 7.58
CA THR A 34 -5.24 2.27 7.87
C THR A 34 -6.14 1.39 6.99
N SER A 35 -7.13 0.73 7.59
CA SER A 35 -8.11 -0.04 6.83
C SER A 35 -9.00 0.88 6.01
N LEU A 36 -9.23 0.50 4.74
CA LEU A 36 -10.08 1.22 3.81
C LEU A 36 -11.39 0.48 3.49
N ASN A 37 -11.67 -0.65 4.13
CA ASN A 37 -12.79 -1.52 3.79
C ASN A 37 -14.16 -0.83 3.82
N HIS A 38 -14.31 0.24 4.63
CA HIS A 38 -15.55 1.00 4.79
C HIS A 38 -15.52 2.38 4.12
N TYR A 39 -14.50 2.66 3.29
CA TYR A 39 -14.36 3.93 2.59
C TYR A 39 -14.61 3.76 1.09
N GLU A 40 -15.29 4.73 0.48
CA GLU A 40 -15.43 4.80 -0.96
C GLU A 40 -14.07 5.04 -1.65
N PRO A 41 -13.83 4.40 -2.81
CA PRO A 41 -14.69 3.45 -3.51
C PRO A 41 -14.50 2.00 -3.05
N PHE A 42 -13.65 1.70 -2.06
CA PHE A 42 -13.26 0.33 -1.67
C PHE A 42 -14.43 -0.48 -1.12
N GLN A 43 -15.34 0.14 -0.34
CA GLN A 43 -16.47 -0.55 0.28
C GLN A 43 -17.37 -1.28 -0.72
N GLU A 44 -17.44 -0.78 -1.96
CA GLU A 44 -18.25 -1.40 -3.02
C GLU A 44 -17.62 -2.70 -3.56
N TRP A 45 -16.31 -2.84 -3.38
CA TRP A 45 -15.54 -3.94 -3.97
C TRP A 45 -15.14 -5.01 -2.96
N ILE A 46 -14.94 -4.64 -1.70
CA ILE A 46 -14.49 -5.59 -0.68
C ILE A 46 -15.55 -6.66 -0.42
N GLY A 47 -15.10 -7.93 -0.41
CA GLY A 47 -15.96 -9.09 -0.29
C GLY A 47 -16.51 -9.60 -1.64
N GLN A 48 -16.39 -8.81 -2.71
CA GLN A 48 -16.89 -9.18 -4.04
C GLN A 48 -15.94 -10.16 -4.74
N THR A 49 -16.55 -11.02 -5.55
CA THR A 49 -15.84 -11.80 -6.57
C THR A 49 -16.04 -11.12 -7.91
N VAL A 50 -14.96 -10.66 -8.50
CA VAL A 50 -14.96 -9.88 -9.74
C VAL A 50 -14.30 -10.64 -10.88
N ILE A 51 -14.66 -10.29 -12.12
CA ILE A 51 -14.07 -10.84 -13.34
C ILE A 51 -13.16 -9.78 -13.95
N LEU A 52 -11.92 -10.12 -14.26
CA LEU A 52 -11.02 -9.23 -14.99
C LEU A 52 -11.58 -8.90 -16.37
N LYS A 53 -11.66 -7.63 -16.69
CA LYS A 53 -12.15 -7.12 -17.99
C LYS A 53 -11.02 -6.96 -19.00
N ARG A 54 -9.78 -7.09 -18.57
CA ARG A 54 -8.56 -7.05 -19.39
C ARG A 54 -7.45 -7.88 -18.78
N ASP A 55 -6.47 -8.17 -19.60
CA ASP A 55 -5.31 -8.93 -19.18
C ASP A 55 -4.52 -8.20 -18.11
N ALA A 56 -3.96 -8.97 -17.19
CA ALA A 56 -3.13 -8.49 -16.11
C ALA A 56 -1.92 -9.40 -15.89
N VAL A 57 -0.92 -8.92 -15.20
CA VAL A 57 0.31 -9.65 -14.91
C VAL A 57 0.55 -9.68 -13.42
N VAL A 58 0.97 -10.83 -12.92
CA VAL A 58 1.34 -11.05 -11.53
C VAL A 58 2.86 -11.01 -11.41
N PHE A 59 3.34 -10.16 -10.52
CA PHE A 59 4.77 -9.97 -10.26
C PHE A 59 5.12 -10.35 -8.82
N LYS A 60 6.37 -10.80 -8.65
CA LYS A 60 7.02 -10.93 -7.35
C LYS A 60 8.26 -10.04 -7.35
N GLU A 61 8.30 -9.07 -6.46
CA GLU A 61 9.46 -8.20 -6.29
C GLU A 61 10.60 -8.95 -5.61
N LYS A 62 11.83 -8.81 -6.11
CA LYS A 62 13.03 -9.43 -5.53
C LYS A 62 13.56 -8.67 -4.31
N LEU A 63 13.43 -7.35 -4.31
CA LEU A 63 14.08 -6.44 -3.37
C LEU A 63 13.15 -5.82 -2.32
N ARG A 64 11.86 -5.83 -2.54
CA ARG A 64 10.88 -5.39 -1.54
C ARG A 64 10.28 -6.58 -0.82
N SER A 65 10.43 -6.61 0.50
CA SER A 65 9.45 -7.31 1.32
C SER A 65 8.12 -6.60 1.11
N ASN A 66 7.14 -7.27 0.52
CA ASN A 66 5.79 -6.74 0.45
C ASN A 66 5.38 -6.29 1.84
N GLU A 67 4.85 -5.08 1.96
CA GLU A 67 4.39 -4.53 3.23
C GLU A 67 3.31 -5.39 3.89
N ASN A 68 2.71 -6.28 3.10
CA ASN A 68 1.79 -7.29 3.58
C ASN A 68 2.26 -8.69 3.15
N SER A 69 2.96 -9.39 4.04
CA SER A 69 3.48 -10.73 3.80
C SER A 69 2.41 -11.77 3.43
N ARG A 70 1.14 -11.52 3.79
CA ARG A 70 0.00 -12.37 3.42
C ARG A 70 -0.29 -12.34 1.92
N TYR A 71 0.06 -11.24 1.23
CA TYR A 71 -0.20 -11.01 -0.20
C TYR A 71 1.11 -10.73 -0.94
N PRO A 72 1.94 -11.77 -1.19
CA PRO A 72 3.31 -11.61 -1.66
C PRO A 72 3.45 -11.22 -3.13
N TYR A 73 2.37 -11.04 -3.84
CA TYR A 73 2.37 -10.73 -5.28
C TYR A 73 1.74 -9.38 -5.56
N THR A 74 2.24 -8.72 -6.60
CA THR A 74 1.66 -7.48 -7.14
C THR A 74 0.94 -7.77 -8.44
N LEU A 75 -0.33 -7.35 -8.54
CA LEU A 75 -1.10 -7.38 -9.77
C LEU A 75 -0.97 -6.03 -10.48
N LEU A 76 -0.74 -6.04 -11.79
CA LEU A 76 -0.73 -4.85 -12.63
C LEU A 76 -1.34 -5.16 -14.00
N ASP A 77 -1.95 -4.15 -14.59
CA ASP A 77 -2.41 -4.16 -15.98
C ASP A 77 -1.79 -2.99 -16.76
N SER A 78 -1.93 -2.98 -18.07
CA SER A 78 -1.31 -1.98 -18.95
C SER A 78 -1.82 -0.54 -18.73
N LEU A 79 -2.97 -0.36 -18.06
CA LEU A 79 -3.52 0.96 -17.72
C LEU A 79 -3.08 1.44 -16.34
N HIS A 80 -2.35 0.63 -15.59
CA HIS A 80 -1.85 1.03 -14.28
C HIS A 80 -0.76 2.12 -14.40
N PRO A 81 -0.80 3.19 -13.59
CA PRO A 81 0.17 4.27 -13.68
C PRO A 81 1.64 3.83 -13.55
N GLN A 82 1.89 2.75 -12.81
CA GLN A 82 3.24 2.19 -12.61
C GLN A 82 3.65 1.19 -13.71
N TRP A 83 2.82 0.92 -14.70
CA TRP A 83 3.11 -0.12 -15.70
C TRP A 83 4.46 0.08 -16.39
N ARG A 84 4.74 1.30 -16.86
CA ARG A 84 6.01 1.62 -17.52
C ARG A 84 7.21 1.36 -16.61
N TYR A 85 7.15 1.85 -15.40
CA TYR A 85 8.22 1.66 -14.40
C TYR A 85 8.47 0.17 -14.10
N VAL A 86 7.41 -0.61 -13.98
CA VAL A 86 7.49 -2.06 -13.74
C VAL A 86 8.13 -2.80 -14.92
N GLN A 87 7.88 -2.39 -16.16
CA GLN A 87 8.56 -2.96 -17.32
C GLN A 87 10.07 -2.65 -17.32
N GLU A 88 10.48 -1.47 -16.88
CA GLU A 88 11.89 -1.12 -16.69
C GLU A 88 12.54 -2.02 -15.62
N LEU A 89 11.92 -2.18 -14.45
CA LEU A 89 12.40 -3.07 -13.39
C LEU A 89 12.49 -4.54 -13.84
N LYS A 90 11.57 -5.00 -14.65
CA LYS A 90 11.61 -6.34 -15.25
C LYS A 90 12.84 -6.50 -16.14
N THR A 91 13.16 -5.49 -16.95
CA THR A 91 14.32 -5.52 -17.87
C THR A 91 15.65 -5.63 -17.15
N ILE A 92 15.81 -4.94 -16.00
CA ILE A 92 17.02 -5.03 -15.17
C ILE A 92 17.02 -6.21 -14.20
N GLY A 93 15.94 -6.99 -14.18
CA GLY A 93 15.85 -8.23 -13.40
C GLY A 93 15.49 -8.08 -11.93
N ASP A 94 15.08 -6.88 -11.49
CA ASP A 94 14.66 -6.61 -10.11
C ASP A 94 13.24 -7.11 -9.83
N LEU A 95 12.45 -7.31 -10.87
CA LEU A 95 11.09 -7.79 -10.79
C LEU A 95 10.90 -9.09 -11.58
N LYS A 96 10.29 -10.09 -10.93
CA LYS A 96 9.99 -11.38 -11.58
C LYS A 96 8.51 -11.46 -11.93
N GLU A 97 8.20 -11.61 -13.20
CA GLU A 97 6.88 -12.03 -13.66
C GLU A 97 6.65 -13.50 -13.29
N VAL A 98 5.54 -13.80 -12.63
CA VAL A 98 5.21 -15.14 -12.14
C VAL A 98 3.92 -15.71 -12.75
N GLY A 99 3.08 -14.88 -13.35
CA GLY A 99 1.87 -15.31 -14.02
C GLY A 99 1.26 -14.23 -14.90
N LYS A 100 0.60 -14.67 -15.96
CA LYS A 100 -0.26 -13.83 -16.80
C LYS A 100 -1.69 -14.27 -16.62
N LEU A 101 -2.58 -13.33 -16.47
CA LEU A 101 -4.00 -13.50 -16.28
C LEU A 101 -4.71 -12.93 -17.49
N LEU A 102 -5.60 -13.70 -18.08
CA LEU A 102 -6.40 -13.24 -19.19
C LEU A 102 -7.67 -12.53 -18.71
N ALA A 103 -8.23 -11.69 -19.55
CA ALA A 103 -9.59 -11.23 -19.34
C ALA A 103 -10.52 -12.43 -19.15
N GLY A 104 -11.41 -12.36 -18.17
CA GLY A 104 -12.23 -13.51 -17.75
C GLY A 104 -11.75 -14.19 -16.48
N SER A 105 -10.48 -14.03 -16.06
CA SER A 105 -9.97 -14.57 -14.79
C SER A 105 -10.75 -14.01 -13.61
N VAL A 106 -10.95 -14.84 -12.59
CA VAL A 106 -11.79 -14.55 -11.40
C VAL A 106 -10.91 -14.15 -10.24
N LEU A 107 -11.20 -13.00 -9.65
CA LEU A 107 -10.49 -12.42 -8.51
C LEU A 107 -11.47 -12.16 -7.36
N LYS A 108 -11.19 -12.70 -6.17
CA LYS A 108 -11.91 -12.35 -4.94
C LYS A 108 -11.18 -11.22 -4.22
N LEU A 109 -11.84 -10.09 -4.05
CA LEU A 109 -11.32 -8.92 -3.33
C LEU A 109 -11.61 -9.06 -1.84
N GLU A 110 -10.59 -9.01 -0.99
CA GLU A 110 -10.70 -9.41 0.42
C GLU A 110 -10.58 -8.23 1.39
N THR A 111 -9.66 -7.31 1.13
CA THR A 111 -9.42 -6.15 2.01
C THR A 111 -8.72 -5.03 1.28
N ALA A 112 -8.82 -3.82 1.81
CA ALA A 112 -8.07 -2.66 1.33
C ALA A 112 -7.36 -1.95 2.49
N ILE A 113 -6.10 -1.57 2.27
CA ILE A 113 -5.24 -0.95 3.28
C ILE A 113 -4.54 0.25 2.64
N GLN A 114 -4.57 1.37 3.33
CA GLN A 114 -3.71 2.51 3.03
C GLN A 114 -2.42 2.40 3.83
N TYR A 115 -1.30 2.42 3.14
CA TYR A 115 0.01 2.55 3.74
C TYR A 115 0.44 4.01 3.69
N THR A 116 0.92 4.52 4.80
CA THR A 116 1.44 5.89 4.89
C THR A 116 2.87 5.84 5.40
N ASN A 117 3.80 6.28 4.58
CA ASN A 117 5.21 6.37 4.96
C ASN A 117 5.36 7.39 6.08
N GLY A 118 5.98 6.99 7.19
CA GLY A 118 6.14 7.83 8.37
C GLY A 118 7.03 9.05 8.13
N VAL A 119 8.01 8.95 7.23
CA VAL A 119 8.97 10.03 6.94
C VAL A 119 8.40 11.03 5.94
N SER A 120 7.94 10.54 4.78
CA SER A 120 7.47 11.43 3.70
C SER A 120 6.00 11.82 3.82
N GLY A 121 5.21 11.11 4.64
CA GLY A 121 3.76 11.25 4.69
C GLY A 121 3.05 10.80 3.41
N SER A 122 3.80 10.25 2.44
CA SER A 122 3.21 9.71 1.22
C SER A 122 2.35 8.50 1.54
N SER A 123 1.15 8.49 0.98
CA SER A 123 0.19 7.42 1.20
C SER A 123 -0.16 6.74 -0.11
N TYR A 124 -0.34 5.41 -0.07
CA TYR A 124 -0.77 4.63 -1.21
C TYR A 124 -1.77 3.56 -0.76
N PRO A 125 -2.99 3.66 -1.27
CA PRO A 125 -4.02 2.67 -1.01
C PRO A 125 -3.78 1.43 -1.88
N THR A 126 -3.97 0.26 -1.30
CA THR A 126 -3.80 -1.04 -1.96
C THR A 126 -4.99 -1.92 -1.63
N ILE A 127 -5.61 -2.48 -2.66
CA ILE A 127 -6.64 -3.51 -2.52
C ILE A 127 -6.00 -4.88 -2.65
N PHE A 128 -6.40 -5.82 -1.82
CA PHE A 128 -5.86 -7.16 -1.75
C PHE A 128 -6.92 -8.20 -2.08
N GLY A 129 -6.47 -9.29 -2.69
CA GLY A 129 -7.38 -10.37 -3.05
C GLY A 129 -6.66 -11.67 -3.37
N THR A 130 -7.47 -12.67 -3.66
CA THR A 130 -7.02 -14.01 -4.03
C THR A 130 -7.56 -14.38 -5.41
N LEU A 131 -6.69 -14.88 -6.25
CA LEU A 131 -6.99 -15.33 -7.60
C LEU A 131 -6.44 -16.75 -7.79
N THR A 132 -7.24 -17.60 -8.44
CA THR A 132 -6.80 -18.95 -8.81
C THR A 132 -6.83 -19.07 -10.31
N GLU A 133 -5.70 -19.45 -10.91
CA GLU A 133 -5.53 -19.63 -12.34
C GLU A 133 -4.67 -20.86 -12.60
N ASN A 134 -5.12 -21.75 -13.49
CA ASN A 134 -4.41 -22.99 -13.84
C ASN A 134 -3.94 -23.83 -12.63
N GLY A 135 -4.77 -23.91 -11.59
CA GLY A 135 -4.46 -24.64 -10.35
C GLY A 135 -3.51 -23.91 -9.39
N HIS A 136 -3.01 -22.74 -9.75
CA HIS A 136 -2.18 -21.90 -8.87
C HIS A 136 -3.01 -20.80 -8.21
N THR A 137 -2.81 -20.62 -6.91
CA THR A 137 -3.46 -19.54 -6.14
C THR A 137 -2.48 -18.42 -5.86
N TYR A 138 -2.82 -17.22 -6.29
CA TYR A 138 -2.05 -16.00 -6.08
C TYR A 138 -2.78 -15.10 -5.08
N LYS A 139 -2.10 -14.75 -4.00
CA LYS A 139 -2.54 -13.69 -3.09
C LYS A 139 -1.88 -12.39 -3.53
N ILE A 140 -2.69 -11.49 -4.08
CA ILE A 140 -2.23 -10.29 -4.78
C ILE A 140 -2.59 -9.00 -4.07
N GLY A 141 -1.77 -7.98 -4.25
CA GLY A 141 -2.08 -6.59 -3.97
C GLY A 141 -2.11 -5.79 -5.27
N TYR A 142 -3.06 -4.88 -5.38
CA TYR A 142 -3.17 -3.93 -6.48
C TYR A 142 -3.19 -2.52 -5.88
N GLN A 143 -2.14 -1.74 -6.11
CA GLN A 143 -2.10 -0.35 -5.69
C GLN A 143 -3.12 0.43 -6.51
N TRP A 144 -4.11 1.02 -5.84
CA TRP A 144 -5.24 1.64 -6.50
C TRP A 144 -5.55 3.00 -5.90
N GLY A 145 -5.29 4.05 -6.68
CA GLY A 145 -5.54 5.43 -6.30
C GLY A 145 -4.28 6.28 -6.16
N SER A 146 -4.44 7.55 -6.45
CA SER A 146 -3.43 8.59 -6.36
C SER A 146 -4.04 9.90 -5.86
N ARG A 147 -3.23 10.74 -5.20
CA ARG A 147 -3.67 12.08 -4.80
C ARG A 147 -3.49 13.07 -5.95
N ALA A 148 -4.50 13.86 -6.21
CA ALA A 148 -4.39 15.02 -7.09
C ALA A 148 -3.68 16.16 -6.35
N ILE A 149 -2.47 16.51 -6.76
CA ILE A 149 -1.61 17.51 -6.10
C ILE A 149 -2.33 18.85 -5.97
N GLY A 150 -2.96 19.34 -7.04
CA GLY A 150 -3.70 20.60 -7.02
C GLY A 150 -4.84 20.67 -6.00
N LYS A 151 -5.57 19.57 -5.82
CA LYS A 151 -6.64 19.48 -4.81
C LYS A 151 -6.10 19.35 -3.40
N ARG A 152 -4.93 18.73 -3.23
CA ARG A 152 -4.24 18.66 -1.94
C ARG A 152 -3.79 20.05 -1.48
N VAL A 153 -3.24 20.85 -2.39
CA VAL A 153 -2.81 22.24 -2.10
C VAL A 153 -4.02 23.12 -1.74
N ALA A 154 -5.18 22.86 -2.36
CA ALA A 154 -6.43 23.54 -2.04
C ALA A 154 -7.11 23.01 -0.75
N GLU A 155 -6.43 22.14 0.02
CA GLU A 155 -6.92 21.54 1.28
C GLU A 155 -8.29 20.84 1.16
N THR A 156 -8.64 20.38 -0.04
CA THR A 156 -9.90 19.66 -0.23
C THR A 156 -9.79 18.24 0.31
N ALA A 157 -10.74 17.84 1.16
CA ALA A 157 -10.81 16.48 1.69
C ALA A 157 -10.90 15.42 0.56
N LYS A 158 -11.64 15.74 -0.51
CA LYS A 158 -11.79 14.87 -1.69
C LYS A 158 -10.67 15.14 -2.69
N CYS A 159 -9.51 14.55 -2.46
CA CYS A 159 -8.33 14.72 -3.32
C CYS A 159 -7.82 13.40 -3.94
N TRP A 160 -8.45 12.28 -3.65
CA TRP A 160 -8.07 11.00 -4.21
C TRP A 160 -8.84 10.71 -5.49
N HIS A 161 -8.15 10.25 -6.52
CA HIS A 161 -8.73 9.74 -7.77
C HIS A 161 -8.16 8.37 -8.06
N PHE A 162 -8.91 7.56 -8.84
CA PHE A 162 -8.59 6.17 -9.09
C PHE A 162 -8.37 5.93 -10.58
N ASN A 163 -7.32 5.18 -10.92
CA ASN A 163 -7.18 4.63 -12.27
C ASN A 163 -8.22 3.53 -12.48
N GLN A 164 -8.54 3.25 -13.72
CA GLN A 164 -9.44 2.14 -14.05
C GLN A 164 -8.77 0.83 -13.66
N ALA A 165 -9.32 0.13 -12.67
CA ALA A 165 -8.81 -1.16 -12.23
C ALA A 165 -9.15 -2.27 -13.23
N PRO A 166 -8.39 -3.38 -13.31
CA PRO A 166 -8.59 -4.42 -14.33
C PRO A 166 -9.96 -5.11 -14.26
N TRP A 167 -10.70 -5.00 -13.17
CA TRP A 167 -12.07 -5.52 -13.03
C TRP A 167 -13.16 -4.51 -13.39
N GLN A 168 -12.81 -3.25 -13.62
CA GLN A 168 -13.78 -2.21 -13.98
C GLN A 168 -13.99 -2.12 -15.50
N ALA A 169 -15.25 -2.02 -15.92
CA ALA A 169 -15.59 -1.79 -17.32
C ALA A 169 -15.32 -0.34 -17.73
N VAL A 170 -15.57 0.62 -16.83
CA VAL A 170 -15.44 2.06 -17.07
C VAL A 170 -14.63 2.67 -15.93
N ARG A 171 -13.83 3.70 -16.24
CA ARG A 171 -13.10 4.47 -15.27
C ARG A 171 -14.04 5.33 -14.43
N ASP A 172 -13.88 5.28 -13.14
CA ASP A 172 -14.49 6.25 -12.23
C ASP A 172 -13.70 7.56 -12.25
N THR A 173 -14.37 8.67 -12.53
CA THR A 173 -13.78 10.01 -12.59
C THR A 173 -14.01 10.83 -11.33
N SER A 174 -14.67 10.26 -10.33
CA SER A 174 -14.97 10.90 -9.05
C SER A 174 -13.71 11.13 -8.21
N PHE A 175 -13.81 12.08 -7.28
CA PHE A 175 -12.80 12.30 -6.26
C PHE A 175 -13.34 11.90 -4.89
N TYR A 176 -12.50 11.25 -4.12
CA TYR A 176 -12.82 10.66 -2.83
C TYR A 176 -11.99 11.23 -1.70
N ALA A 177 -12.55 11.16 -0.50
CA ALA A 177 -11.83 11.43 0.74
C ALA A 177 -11.40 10.12 1.37
N LEU A 178 -10.09 9.93 1.55
CA LEU A 178 -9.56 8.81 2.31
C LEU A 178 -9.03 9.29 3.67
N PRO A 179 -9.01 8.41 4.67
CA PRO A 179 -8.55 8.77 6.00
C PRO A 179 -7.08 9.18 5.96
N THR A 180 -6.73 10.19 6.75
CA THR A 180 -5.34 10.54 7.01
C THR A 180 -4.81 9.65 8.13
N ALA A 181 -3.62 9.07 7.95
CA ALA A 181 -3.01 8.31 9.02
C ALA A 181 -2.78 9.21 10.24
N LYS A 182 -3.28 8.77 11.40
CA LYS A 182 -3.02 9.48 12.65
C LYS A 182 -1.57 9.23 13.06
N LEU A 183 -0.92 10.27 13.56
CA LEU A 183 0.45 10.19 14.03
C LEU A 183 0.56 9.36 15.33
N TRP A 184 -0.53 9.31 16.09
CA TRP A 184 -0.67 8.59 17.37
C TRP A 184 -2.01 7.86 17.48
#